data_848410bf73e29f6ec2922666f36c9ed9
#
_entry.id   848410bf73e29f6ec2922666f36c9ed9
#
_cell.length_a   1.000
_cell.length_b   1.000
_cell.length_c   1.000
_cell.angle_alpha   90.00
_cell.angle_beta   90.00
_cell.angle_gamma   90.00
#
_symmetry.space_group_name_H-M   'P 1'
#
loop_
_entity.id
_entity.type
_entity.pdbx_description
1 polymer ?
#
loop_
_entity_poly.entity_id
_entity_poly.type
_entity_poly.pdbx_seq_one_letter_code
_entity_poly.pdbx_strand_id
1 'polypeptide(L)'
;SIPLSFFGGIGAASKCGILIKGSNYLEALAQTEIVVFDKTGTLTKGEFAVAEIKPENNISSAELLEIAAHLEAFSAHPIAVSIKKAYGKKPDLQRVSDVRDYFGKGVCGSFDKDEIVLGNAQIMRDKKVKVPEVNSTGTIVYVLKNGHYLGCIIIEDKIKDDAPSA
;
A
#
# COMPACT_ATOMS: atom_id res chain seq x y z
N SER A 1 22.32 -18.03 41.24
CA SER A 1 21.13 -18.74 40.76
C SER A 1 20.24 -17.73 40.07
N ILE A 2 19.96 -17.98 38.82
CA ILE A 2 18.97 -17.16 38.10
C ILE A 2 17.64 -17.39 38.81
N PRO A 3 16.94 -16.33 39.25
CA PRO A 3 15.69 -16.52 39.97
C PRO A 3 14.68 -17.28 39.11
N LEU A 4 14.00 -18.26 39.69
CA LEU A 4 12.97 -19.09 39.03
C LEU A 4 11.87 -18.21 38.38
N SER A 5 11.65 -17.03 38.94
CA SER A 5 10.75 -15.99 38.40
C SER A 5 11.06 -15.57 36.96
N PHE A 6 12.34 -15.48 36.58
CA PHE A 6 12.69 -15.14 35.20
C PHE A 6 12.33 -16.24 34.20
N PHE A 7 12.55 -17.51 34.58
CA PHE A 7 12.11 -18.65 33.75
C PHE A 7 10.59 -18.67 33.62
N GLY A 8 9.88 -18.45 34.75
CA GLY A 8 8.42 -18.35 34.72
C GLY A 8 7.92 -17.21 33.83
N GLY A 9 8.56 -16.04 33.92
CA GLY A 9 8.21 -14.86 33.11
C GLY A 9 8.46 -15.07 31.60
N ILE A 10 9.61 -15.63 31.24
CA ILE A 10 9.95 -15.94 29.83
C ILE A 10 8.99 -17.03 29.30
N GLY A 11 8.67 -18.04 30.09
CA GLY A 11 7.72 -19.09 29.71
C GLY A 11 6.30 -18.57 29.56
N ALA A 12 5.85 -17.65 30.40
CA ALA A 12 4.55 -17.01 30.30
C ALA A 12 4.47 -16.11 29.04
N ALA A 13 5.52 -15.31 28.77
CA ALA A 13 5.60 -14.51 27.57
C ALA A 13 5.55 -15.37 26.29
N SER A 14 6.28 -16.46 26.27
CA SER A 14 6.27 -17.42 25.15
C SER A 14 4.88 -18.01 24.87
N LYS A 15 4.09 -18.31 25.92
CA LYS A 15 2.69 -18.75 25.75
C LYS A 15 1.79 -17.69 25.13
N CYS A 16 2.14 -16.41 25.31
CA CYS A 16 1.46 -15.28 24.67
C CYS A 16 2.02 -14.93 23.28
N GLY A 17 2.92 -15.76 22.71
CA GLY A 17 3.55 -15.52 21.41
C GLY A 17 4.69 -14.50 21.45
N ILE A 18 5.17 -14.12 22.64
CA ILE A 18 6.24 -13.12 22.82
C ILE A 18 7.55 -13.83 23.07
N LEU A 19 8.54 -13.65 22.18
CA LEU A 19 9.87 -14.20 22.31
C LEU A 19 10.78 -13.24 23.07
N ILE A 20 11.15 -13.60 24.31
CA ILE A 20 12.12 -12.86 25.12
C ILE A 20 13.47 -13.61 25.07
N LYS A 21 14.52 -12.95 24.58
CA LYS A 21 15.84 -13.55 24.32
C LYS A 21 16.75 -13.67 25.55
N GLY A 22 16.29 -13.28 26.74
CA GLY A 22 17.04 -13.38 27.98
C GLY A 22 16.40 -12.59 29.12
N SER A 23 16.79 -12.89 30.37
CA SER A 23 16.25 -12.25 31.57
C SER A 23 16.48 -10.73 31.64
N ASN A 24 17.62 -10.27 31.12
CA ASN A 24 17.95 -8.84 31.02
C ASN A 24 16.94 -8.06 30.12
N TYR A 25 16.40 -8.69 29.09
CA TYR A 25 15.36 -8.05 28.23
C TYR A 25 14.00 -7.98 28.95
N LEU A 26 13.69 -8.98 29.80
CA LEU A 26 12.48 -8.95 30.60
C LEU A 26 12.52 -7.80 31.62
N GLU A 27 13.70 -7.61 32.25
CA GLU A 27 13.91 -6.53 33.20
C GLU A 27 13.90 -5.15 32.52
N ALA A 28 14.56 -5.02 31.36
CA ALA A 28 14.53 -3.80 30.56
C ALA A 28 13.09 -3.46 30.11
N LEU A 29 12.30 -4.45 29.72
CA LEU A 29 10.91 -4.26 29.35
C LEU A 29 10.06 -3.70 30.50
N ALA A 30 10.31 -4.17 31.74
CA ALA A 30 9.63 -3.70 32.91
C ALA A 30 9.96 -2.22 33.27
N GLN A 31 11.08 -1.69 32.78
CA GLN A 31 11.53 -0.30 32.97
C GLN A 31 11.22 0.59 31.78
N THR A 32 10.51 0.08 30.76
CA THR A 32 10.21 0.83 29.54
C THR A 32 9.16 1.91 29.83
N GLU A 33 9.51 3.17 29.55
CA GLU A 33 8.61 4.32 29.70
C GLU A 33 8.01 4.74 28.36
N ILE A 34 8.70 4.47 27.24
CA ILE A 34 8.27 4.87 25.90
C ILE A 34 8.39 3.68 24.95
N VAL A 35 7.32 3.39 24.23
CA VAL A 35 7.29 2.35 23.19
C VAL A 35 7.08 3.00 21.82
N VAL A 36 7.94 2.68 20.88
CA VAL A 36 7.84 3.14 19.49
C VAL A 36 7.51 1.95 18.61
N PHE A 37 6.36 2.01 17.95
CA PHE A 37 5.91 0.98 17.03
C PHE A 37 6.27 1.33 15.59
N ASP A 38 6.83 0.37 14.86
CA ASP A 38 6.86 0.44 13.41
C ASP A 38 5.43 0.25 12.86
N LYS A 39 5.09 0.98 11.79
CA LYS A 39 3.76 0.91 11.20
C LYS A 39 3.60 -0.37 10.38
N THR A 40 4.45 -0.55 9.37
CA THR A 40 4.24 -1.58 8.34
C THR A 40 4.63 -2.97 8.81
N GLY A 41 3.66 -3.89 8.81
CA GLY A 41 3.85 -5.27 9.28
C GLY A 41 3.78 -5.43 10.80
N THR A 42 3.87 -4.35 11.60
CA THR A 42 3.72 -4.35 13.05
C THR A 42 2.30 -3.96 13.45
N LEU A 43 1.90 -2.71 13.18
CA LEU A 43 0.54 -2.23 13.42
C LEU A 43 -0.41 -2.59 12.27
N THR A 44 0.13 -2.86 11.09
CA THR A 44 -0.61 -3.23 9.89
C THR A 44 -0.34 -4.68 9.50
N LYS A 45 -1.23 -5.22 8.67
CA LYS A 45 -1.15 -6.62 8.18
C LYS A 45 -0.12 -6.81 7.07
N GLY A 46 0.45 -5.72 6.51
CA GLY A 46 1.24 -5.75 5.28
C GLY A 46 0.38 -6.04 4.04
N GLU A 47 -0.94 -5.88 4.17
CA GLU A 47 -1.90 -6.07 3.10
C GLU A 47 -2.40 -4.72 2.59
N PHE A 48 -1.95 -4.35 1.41
CA PHE A 48 -2.42 -3.14 0.74
C PHE A 48 -3.84 -3.31 0.19
N ALA A 49 -4.65 -2.27 0.36
CA ALA A 49 -6.00 -2.21 -0.19
C ALA A 49 -6.31 -0.80 -0.71
N VAL A 50 -7.14 -0.72 -1.75
CA VAL A 50 -7.70 0.56 -2.19
C VAL A 50 -8.61 1.08 -1.09
N ALA A 51 -8.24 2.24 -0.52
CA ALA A 51 -8.98 2.92 0.54
C ALA A 51 -9.96 3.93 -0.04
N GLU A 52 -9.54 4.68 -1.06
CA GLU A 52 -10.36 5.72 -1.68
C GLU A 52 -10.02 5.86 -3.17
N ILE A 53 -11.02 6.21 -3.97
CA ILE A 53 -10.87 6.54 -5.38
C ILE A 53 -11.44 7.95 -5.59
N LYS A 54 -10.62 8.86 -6.08
CA LYS A 54 -10.98 10.27 -6.34
C LYS A 54 -10.93 10.53 -7.85
N PRO A 55 -12.04 10.28 -8.56
CA PRO A 55 -12.11 10.60 -9.99
C PRO A 55 -12.28 12.12 -10.20
N GLU A 56 -11.80 12.60 -11.35
CA GLU A 56 -12.00 13.95 -11.83
C GLU A 56 -12.59 13.96 -13.26
N ASN A 57 -13.01 15.14 -13.75
CA ASN A 57 -13.43 15.32 -15.14
C ASN A 57 -14.54 14.37 -15.65
N ASN A 58 -15.58 14.16 -14.86
CA ASN A 58 -16.75 13.36 -15.23
C ASN A 58 -16.46 11.84 -15.47
N ILE A 59 -15.30 11.34 -15.05
CA ILE A 59 -15.05 9.91 -15.04
C ILE A 59 -15.61 9.26 -13.76
N SER A 60 -16.10 8.04 -13.85
CA SER A 60 -16.56 7.30 -12.67
C SER A 60 -15.40 6.63 -11.92
N SER A 61 -15.57 6.39 -10.62
CA SER A 61 -14.60 5.60 -9.84
C SER A 61 -14.39 4.21 -10.43
N ALA A 62 -15.43 3.60 -10.98
CA ALA A 62 -15.34 2.28 -11.60
C ALA A 62 -14.49 2.30 -12.87
N GLU A 63 -14.64 3.32 -13.70
CA GLU A 63 -13.85 3.49 -14.93
C GLU A 63 -12.39 3.82 -14.62
N LEU A 64 -12.13 4.70 -13.63
CA LEU A 64 -10.77 5.00 -13.20
C LEU A 64 -10.05 3.75 -12.69
N LEU A 65 -10.76 2.92 -11.92
CA LEU A 65 -10.23 1.66 -11.39
C LEU A 65 -10.01 0.61 -12.50
N GLU A 66 -10.91 0.57 -13.49
CA GLU A 66 -10.77 -0.30 -14.66
C GLU A 66 -9.51 0.02 -15.43
N ILE A 67 -9.29 1.28 -15.79
CA ILE A 67 -8.08 1.75 -16.49
C ILE A 67 -6.83 1.34 -15.71
N ALA A 68 -6.80 1.63 -14.41
CA ALA A 68 -5.66 1.32 -13.56
C ALA A 68 -5.39 -0.19 -13.48
N ALA A 69 -6.43 -1.02 -13.30
CA ALA A 69 -6.30 -2.46 -13.20
C ALA A 69 -5.79 -3.10 -14.50
N HIS A 70 -6.17 -2.57 -15.65
CA HIS A 70 -5.70 -3.05 -16.95
C HIS A 70 -4.22 -2.74 -17.15
N LEU A 71 -3.77 -1.52 -16.86
CA LEU A 71 -2.37 -1.16 -16.99
C LEU A 71 -1.45 -1.94 -16.02
N GLU A 72 -1.93 -2.22 -14.83
CA GLU A 72 -1.24 -3.00 -13.81
C GLU A 72 -1.40 -4.52 -13.96
N ALA A 73 -1.99 -4.98 -15.08
CA ALA A 73 -2.31 -6.40 -15.29
C ALA A 73 -1.08 -7.31 -15.17
N PHE A 74 0.06 -6.86 -15.67
CA PHE A 74 1.31 -7.62 -15.69
C PHE A 74 2.18 -7.43 -14.44
N SER A 75 1.87 -6.45 -13.60
CA SER A 75 2.65 -6.12 -12.42
C SER A 75 2.33 -7.05 -11.23
N ALA A 76 3.37 -7.54 -10.55
CA ALA A 76 3.27 -8.27 -9.29
C ALA A 76 3.46 -7.36 -8.06
N HIS A 77 3.63 -6.06 -8.25
CA HIS A 77 3.84 -5.11 -7.16
C HIS A 77 2.62 -5.10 -6.22
N PRO A 78 2.79 -5.01 -4.88
CA PRO A 78 1.66 -5.03 -3.94
C PRO A 78 0.56 -4.00 -4.23
N ILE A 79 0.95 -2.81 -4.71
CA ILE A 79 0.01 -1.76 -5.14
C ILE A 79 -0.84 -2.23 -6.34
N ALA A 80 -0.20 -2.81 -7.36
CA ALA A 80 -0.89 -3.36 -8.53
C ALA A 80 -1.85 -4.49 -8.15
N VAL A 81 -1.42 -5.37 -7.25
CA VAL A 81 -2.26 -6.46 -6.72
C VAL A 81 -3.49 -5.90 -6.03
N SER A 82 -3.34 -4.83 -5.21
CA SER A 82 -4.45 -4.20 -4.52
C SER A 82 -5.46 -3.56 -5.48
N ILE A 83 -4.98 -2.89 -6.53
CA ILE A 83 -5.82 -2.30 -7.60
C ILE A 83 -6.60 -3.40 -8.34
N LYS A 84 -5.93 -4.47 -8.77
CA LYS A 84 -6.58 -5.61 -9.44
C LYS A 84 -7.62 -6.29 -8.55
N LYS A 85 -7.32 -6.45 -7.26
CA LYS A 85 -8.26 -7.02 -6.27
C LYS A 85 -9.50 -6.13 -6.10
N ALA A 86 -9.32 -4.82 -6.03
CA ALA A 86 -10.42 -3.88 -5.92
C ALA A 86 -11.29 -3.86 -7.19
N TYR A 87 -10.68 -3.97 -8.37
CA TYR A 87 -11.40 -4.07 -9.64
C TYR A 87 -12.30 -5.31 -9.69
N GLY A 88 -11.87 -6.43 -9.09
CA GLY A 88 -12.70 -7.63 -8.89
C GLY A 88 -12.99 -8.43 -10.15
N LYS A 89 -12.47 -8.00 -11.30
CA LYS A 89 -12.61 -8.69 -12.60
C LYS A 89 -11.23 -8.98 -13.17
N LYS A 90 -11.16 -9.92 -14.10
CA LYS A 90 -9.92 -10.19 -14.84
C LYS A 90 -9.74 -9.09 -15.90
N PRO A 91 -8.58 -8.37 -15.92
CA PRO A 91 -8.30 -7.41 -16.98
C PRO A 91 -8.26 -8.09 -18.36
N ASP A 92 -8.83 -7.44 -19.37
CA ASP A 92 -8.75 -7.86 -20.75
C ASP A 92 -7.44 -7.36 -21.36
N LEU A 93 -6.50 -8.28 -21.55
CA LEU A 93 -5.17 -7.98 -22.04
C LEU A 93 -5.15 -7.52 -23.50
N GLN A 94 -6.22 -7.76 -24.27
CA GLN A 94 -6.30 -7.31 -25.66
C GLN A 94 -6.52 -5.79 -25.77
N ARG A 95 -7.02 -5.17 -24.70
CA ARG A 95 -7.23 -3.71 -24.61
C ARG A 95 -5.96 -2.95 -24.19
N VAL A 96 -4.88 -3.68 -23.85
CA VAL A 96 -3.64 -3.08 -23.31
C VAL A 96 -2.46 -3.34 -24.24
N SER A 97 -1.67 -2.32 -24.53
CA SER A 97 -0.42 -2.43 -25.28
C SER A 97 0.65 -1.48 -24.77
N ASP A 98 1.89 -1.69 -25.22
CA ASP A 98 3.05 -0.81 -24.99
C ASP A 98 3.33 -0.48 -23.53
N VAL A 99 3.04 -1.42 -22.61
CA VAL A 99 3.25 -1.23 -21.18
C VAL A 99 4.75 -1.16 -20.87
N ARG A 100 5.15 -0.09 -20.18
CA ARG A 100 6.55 0.18 -19.75
C ARG A 100 6.58 0.61 -18.31
N ASP A 101 7.39 -0.05 -17.51
CA ASP A 101 7.64 0.32 -16.13
C ASP A 101 8.67 1.46 -16.03
N TYR A 102 8.35 2.44 -15.20
CA TYR A 102 9.25 3.50 -14.77
C TYR A 102 9.64 3.24 -13.32
N PHE A 103 10.79 2.61 -13.12
CA PHE A 103 11.25 2.14 -11.82
C PHE A 103 11.07 3.18 -10.72
N GLY A 104 10.36 2.81 -9.65
CA GLY A 104 10.07 3.66 -8.50
C GLY A 104 9.12 4.84 -8.76
N LYS A 105 8.56 4.97 -9.98
CA LYS A 105 7.68 6.09 -10.35
C LYS A 105 6.29 5.65 -10.77
N GLY A 106 6.17 4.57 -11.53
CA GLY A 106 4.90 4.09 -12.04
C GLY A 106 5.00 3.37 -13.37
N VAL A 107 3.91 3.28 -14.11
CA VAL A 107 3.78 2.57 -15.38
C VAL A 107 3.10 3.44 -16.43
N CYS A 108 3.51 3.30 -17.68
CA CYS A 108 2.86 3.91 -18.84
C CYS A 108 2.49 2.82 -19.84
N GLY A 109 1.44 3.05 -20.62
CA GLY A 109 1.03 2.14 -21.69
C GLY A 109 -0.19 2.67 -22.41
N SER A 110 -0.76 1.86 -23.28
CA SER A 110 -2.00 2.19 -23.98
C SER A 110 -3.16 1.31 -23.48
N PHE A 111 -4.30 1.92 -23.26
CA PHE A 111 -5.56 1.25 -22.96
C PHE A 111 -6.63 1.77 -23.95
N ASP A 112 -7.23 0.87 -24.73
CA ASP A 112 -8.16 1.22 -25.82
C ASP A 112 -7.60 2.27 -26.79
N LYS A 113 -6.29 2.22 -27.08
CA LYS A 113 -5.52 3.17 -27.92
C LYS A 113 -5.25 4.53 -27.27
N ASP A 114 -5.73 4.81 -26.10
CA ASP A 114 -5.39 6.01 -25.33
C ASP A 114 -4.08 5.81 -24.55
N GLU A 115 -3.21 6.82 -24.53
CA GLU A 115 -2.02 6.80 -23.67
C GLU A 115 -2.43 6.98 -22.21
N ILE A 116 -2.05 6.04 -21.38
CA ILE A 116 -2.30 6.07 -19.94
C ILE A 116 -0.98 6.11 -19.19
N VAL A 117 -0.94 6.92 -18.14
CA VAL A 117 0.16 6.98 -17.17
C VAL A 117 -0.39 6.79 -15.77
N LEU A 118 0.15 5.81 -15.06
CA LEU A 118 -0.13 5.55 -13.65
C LEU A 118 1.13 5.74 -12.82
N GLY A 119 1.02 6.38 -11.67
CA GLY A 119 2.13 6.42 -10.75
C GLY A 119 2.08 7.56 -9.74
N ASN A 120 3.23 7.81 -9.12
CA ASN A 120 3.38 8.81 -8.06
C ASN A 120 3.50 10.25 -8.62
N ALA A 121 3.57 11.23 -7.72
CA ALA A 121 3.71 12.63 -8.12
C ALA A 121 5.00 12.93 -8.91
N GLN A 122 6.03 12.07 -8.83
CA GLN A 122 7.26 12.28 -9.56
C GLN A 122 7.07 12.05 -11.07
N ILE A 123 6.41 10.95 -11.47
CA ILE A 123 6.14 10.69 -12.90
C ILE A 123 5.20 11.75 -13.49
N MET A 124 4.27 12.31 -12.67
CA MET A 124 3.39 13.41 -13.09
C MET A 124 4.21 14.68 -13.40
N ARG A 125 5.18 15.01 -12.54
CA ARG A 125 6.12 16.11 -12.78
C ARG A 125 6.97 15.89 -14.03
N ASP A 126 7.47 14.67 -14.24
CA ASP A 126 8.26 14.32 -15.43
C ASP A 126 7.43 14.49 -16.72
N LYS A 127 6.14 14.19 -16.65
CA LYS A 127 5.16 14.41 -17.74
C LYS A 127 4.67 15.86 -17.82
N LYS A 128 5.12 16.77 -16.93
CA LYS A 128 4.75 18.19 -16.85
C LYS A 128 3.24 18.42 -16.59
N VAL A 129 2.59 17.46 -15.95
CA VAL A 129 1.18 17.57 -15.56
C VAL A 129 1.08 17.95 -14.09
N LYS A 130 0.34 19.03 -13.81
CA LYS A 130 0.02 19.43 -12.45
C LYS A 130 -1.10 18.52 -11.93
N VAL A 131 -0.89 17.94 -10.78
CA VAL A 131 -1.89 17.13 -10.05
C VAL A 131 -2.17 17.77 -8.70
N PRO A 132 -3.38 17.64 -8.15
CA PRO A 132 -3.70 18.18 -6.83
C PRO A 132 -2.86 17.52 -5.75
N GLU A 133 -2.50 18.27 -4.72
CA GLU A 133 -1.95 17.72 -3.49
C GLU A 133 -3.07 17.00 -2.74
N VAL A 134 -2.87 15.72 -2.50
CA VAL A 134 -3.81 14.89 -1.74
C VAL A 134 -3.20 14.63 -0.38
N ASN A 135 -3.85 15.13 0.67
CA ASN A 135 -3.44 14.84 2.04
C ASN A 135 -3.93 13.43 2.42
N SER A 136 -3.02 12.46 2.38
CA SER A 136 -3.28 11.06 2.76
C SER A 136 -2.02 10.43 3.36
N THR A 137 -2.21 9.53 4.30
CA THR A 137 -1.15 8.67 4.87
C THR A 137 -0.83 7.47 3.99
N GLY A 138 -1.66 7.20 3.00
CA GLY A 138 -1.53 6.11 2.04
C GLY A 138 -0.64 6.43 0.85
N THR A 139 -0.42 5.42 0.02
CA THR A 139 0.22 5.58 -1.29
C THR A 139 -0.78 6.12 -2.29
N ILE A 140 -0.45 7.22 -2.95
CA ILE A 140 -1.30 7.84 -3.96
C ILE A 140 -0.81 7.44 -5.34
N VAL A 141 -1.70 6.86 -6.13
CA VAL A 141 -1.49 6.53 -7.53
C VAL A 141 -2.34 7.47 -8.38
N TYR A 142 -1.69 8.40 -9.06
CA TYR A 142 -2.32 9.31 -10.00
C TYR A 142 -2.52 8.64 -11.36
N VAL A 143 -3.58 9.01 -12.05
CA VAL A 143 -3.95 8.47 -13.36
C VAL A 143 -4.06 9.60 -14.37
N LEU A 144 -3.31 9.48 -15.48
CA LEU A 144 -3.45 10.38 -16.63
C LEU A 144 -3.95 9.59 -17.84
N LYS A 145 -4.71 10.24 -18.69
CA LYS A 145 -5.14 9.78 -20.01
C LYS A 145 -4.84 10.87 -21.03
N ASN A 146 -4.04 10.55 -22.04
CA ASN A 146 -3.63 11.48 -23.09
C ASN A 146 -3.09 12.82 -22.53
N GLY A 147 -2.28 12.74 -21.45
CA GLY A 147 -1.73 13.92 -20.78
C GLY A 147 -2.68 14.70 -19.88
N HIS A 148 -3.93 14.28 -19.73
CA HIS A 148 -4.92 14.90 -18.85
C HIS A 148 -5.09 14.10 -17.55
N TYR A 149 -5.17 14.79 -16.43
CA TYR A 149 -5.42 14.19 -15.14
C TYR A 149 -6.85 13.65 -15.04
N LEU A 150 -7.00 12.37 -14.72
CA LEU A 150 -8.30 11.71 -14.56
C LEU A 150 -8.71 11.52 -13.11
N GLY A 151 -7.77 11.52 -12.18
CA GLY A 151 -8.02 11.25 -10.79
C GLY A 151 -6.89 10.50 -10.12
N CYS A 152 -7.10 10.10 -8.87
CA CYS A 152 -6.14 9.28 -8.15
C CYS A 152 -6.81 8.15 -7.35
N ILE A 153 -6.01 7.14 -7.05
CA ILE A 153 -6.38 6.00 -6.22
C ILE A 153 -5.48 6.03 -4.99
N ILE A 154 -6.08 6.00 -3.81
CA ILE A 154 -5.38 5.99 -2.54
C ILE A 154 -5.37 4.56 -2.03
N ILE A 155 -4.18 4.07 -1.71
CA ILE A 155 -3.95 2.71 -1.28
C ILE A 155 -3.32 2.75 0.11
N GLU A 156 -3.92 2.04 1.05
CA GLU A 156 -3.46 1.98 2.43
C GLU A 156 -3.16 0.54 2.85
N ASP A 157 -2.25 0.41 3.78
CA ASP A 157 -1.98 -0.85 4.45
C ASP A 157 -3.03 -1.07 5.55
N LYS A 158 -3.65 -2.24 5.55
CA LYS A 158 -4.70 -2.57 6.52
C LYS A 158 -4.14 -2.65 7.93
N ILE A 159 -4.72 -1.89 8.83
CA ILE A 159 -4.44 -1.97 10.26
C ILE A 159 -4.88 -3.34 10.78
N LYS A 160 -4.11 -3.95 11.68
CA LYS A 160 -4.50 -5.18 12.39
C LYS A 160 -5.68 -4.89 13.29
N ASP A 161 -6.58 -5.87 13.43
CA ASP A 161 -7.84 -5.69 14.17
C ASP A 161 -7.61 -5.44 15.67
N ASP A 162 -6.49 -5.91 16.20
CA ASP A 162 -6.06 -5.78 17.60
C ASP A 162 -5.17 -4.53 17.87
N ALA A 163 -4.62 -3.91 16.83
CA ALA A 163 -3.72 -2.76 16.99
C ALA A 163 -4.34 -1.56 17.73
N PRO A 164 -5.66 -1.23 17.59
CA PRO A 164 -6.25 -0.13 18.34
C PRO A 164 -6.41 -0.40 19.85
N SER A 165 -6.33 -1.66 20.27
CA SER A 165 -6.48 -2.09 21.67
C SER A 165 -5.13 -2.41 22.34
N ALA A 166 -4.04 -2.38 21.59
CA ALA A 166 -2.69 -2.60 22.10
C ALA A 166 -2.08 -1.31 22.62
#